data_1556df99a949e16e90815dee54be83ef
#
_entry.id   1556df99a949e16e90815dee54be83ef
#
_cell.length_a   1.000
_cell.length_b   1.000
_cell.length_c   1.000
_cell.angle_alpha   90.00
_cell.angle_beta   90.00
_cell.angle_gamma   90.00
#
_symmetry.space_group_name_H-M   'P 1'
#
loop_
_entity.id
_entity.type
_entity.pdbx_description
1 polymer ?
#
loop_
_entity_poly.entity_id
_entity_poly.type
_entity_poly.pdbx_seq_one_letter_code
_entity_poly.pdbx_strand_id
1 'polypeptide(L)'
;EFDRQVIPGLQEQFRLNGLDLSQAVTLASIVERESVVDDEKPLIASVFLNRLNNGMKLDSDPTVQYAIGYREDQLSWWTNPLTAADLNVNSPYNTYLNPGLPPGPISNPGLEALRAVAYPAQTPYFYFRALCDNSGRHVFSATYAEHLQNACSQ
;
A
#
# COMPACT_ATOMS: atom_id res chain seq x y z
N GLU A 1 -24.99 -2.46 -1.80
CA GLU A 1 -25.17 -1.27 -0.93
C GLU A 1 -23.91 -0.38 -0.96
N PHE A 2 -22.73 -0.98 -0.96
CA PHE A 2 -21.42 -0.31 -1.10
C PHE A 2 -21.33 0.57 -2.36
N ASP A 3 -21.79 0.05 -3.51
CA ASP A 3 -21.71 0.76 -4.81
C ASP A 3 -22.70 1.94 -4.93
N ARG A 4 -23.76 1.97 -4.14
CA ARG A 4 -24.85 2.94 -4.35
C ARG A 4 -24.71 4.22 -3.54
N GLN A 5 -24.05 4.19 -2.39
CA GLN A 5 -24.02 5.33 -1.46
C GLN A 5 -22.62 5.92 -1.24
N VAL A 6 -21.58 5.09 -1.29
CA VAL A 6 -20.22 5.51 -0.93
C VAL A 6 -19.40 5.95 -2.12
N ILE A 7 -19.48 5.20 -3.22
CA ILE A 7 -18.66 5.44 -4.40
C ILE A 7 -18.93 6.80 -5.05
N PRO A 8 -20.19 7.25 -5.29
CA PRO A 8 -20.43 8.52 -5.96
C PRO A 8 -19.81 9.72 -5.23
N GLY A 9 -19.80 9.70 -3.89
CA GLY A 9 -19.20 10.77 -3.10
C GLY A 9 -17.67 10.81 -3.13
N LEU A 10 -17.01 9.67 -3.39
CA LEU A 10 -15.55 9.57 -3.41
C LEU A 10 -14.96 9.68 -4.82
N GLN A 11 -15.74 9.39 -5.86
CA GLN A 11 -15.24 9.36 -7.24
C GLN A 11 -14.58 10.67 -7.68
N GLU A 12 -15.18 11.81 -7.34
CA GLU A 12 -14.61 13.10 -7.68
C GLU A 12 -13.26 13.31 -6.98
N GLN A 13 -13.14 12.89 -5.75
CA GLN A 13 -11.88 12.98 -5.00
C GLN A 13 -10.80 12.07 -5.60
N PHE A 14 -11.16 10.86 -6.02
CA PHE A 14 -10.22 9.98 -6.74
C PHE A 14 -9.71 10.66 -8.00
N ARG A 15 -10.61 11.26 -8.79
CA ARG A 15 -10.24 11.97 -10.01
C ARG A 15 -9.33 13.16 -9.74
N LEU A 16 -9.57 13.92 -8.68
CA LEU A 16 -8.70 15.03 -8.26
C LEU A 16 -7.30 14.55 -7.86
N ASN A 17 -7.20 13.32 -7.34
CA ASN A 17 -5.92 12.68 -7.03
C ASN A 17 -5.28 11.96 -8.23
N GLY A 18 -5.86 12.11 -9.43
CA GLY A 18 -5.33 11.53 -10.67
C GLY A 18 -5.64 10.04 -10.85
N LEU A 19 -6.66 9.52 -10.16
CA LEU A 19 -7.04 8.11 -10.19
C LEU A 19 -8.44 7.92 -10.81
N ASP A 20 -8.59 6.92 -11.66
CA ASP A 20 -9.91 6.38 -11.98
C ASP A 20 -10.40 5.45 -10.83
N LEU A 21 -11.64 4.98 -10.93
CA LEU A 21 -12.25 4.14 -9.90
C LEU A 21 -11.46 2.83 -9.69
N SER A 22 -11.05 2.18 -10.77
CA SER A 22 -10.28 0.92 -10.71
C SER A 22 -8.92 1.11 -10.03
N GLN A 23 -8.23 2.19 -10.39
CA GLN A 23 -6.96 2.57 -9.78
C GLN A 23 -7.12 2.91 -8.30
N ALA A 24 -8.17 3.64 -7.94
CA ALA A 24 -8.46 4.00 -6.56
C ALA A 24 -8.76 2.78 -5.69
N VAL A 25 -9.56 1.84 -6.18
CA VAL A 25 -9.85 0.57 -5.48
C VAL A 25 -8.58 -0.28 -5.36
N THR A 26 -7.76 -0.32 -6.42
CA THR A 26 -6.48 -1.04 -6.40
C THR A 26 -5.54 -0.46 -5.35
N LEU A 27 -5.37 0.86 -5.31
CA LEU A 27 -4.54 1.52 -4.29
C LEU A 27 -5.10 1.31 -2.88
N ALA A 28 -6.41 1.44 -2.69
CA ALA A 28 -7.07 1.21 -1.42
C ALA A 28 -6.85 -0.23 -0.91
N SER A 29 -6.84 -1.22 -1.81
CA SER A 29 -6.57 -2.61 -1.46
C SER A 29 -5.15 -2.83 -0.94
N ILE A 30 -4.19 -2.06 -1.43
CA ILE A 30 -2.80 -2.06 -0.93
C ILE A 30 -2.74 -1.37 0.43
N VAL A 31 -3.33 -0.19 0.57
CA VAL A 31 -3.41 0.56 1.85
C VAL A 31 -4.05 -0.30 2.94
N GLU A 32 -5.12 -1.03 2.62
CA GLU A 32 -5.79 -1.95 3.55
C GLU A 32 -4.84 -3.01 4.09
N ARG A 33 -3.99 -3.58 3.23
CA ARG A 33 -3.05 -4.63 3.63
C ARG A 33 -1.79 -4.11 4.33
N GLU A 34 -1.40 -2.87 4.07
CA GLU A 34 -0.22 -2.25 4.70
C GLU A 34 -0.51 -1.70 6.09
N SER A 35 -1.74 -1.26 6.35
CA SER A 35 -2.07 -0.62 7.62
C SER A 35 -2.52 -1.63 8.67
N VAL A 36 -2.11 -1.41 9.90
CA VAL A 36 -2.61 -2.12 11.09
C VAL A 36 -3.62 -1.26 11.83
N VAL A 37 -3.42 0.04 11.84
CA VAL A 37 -4.30 1.02 12.52
C VAL A 37 -4.92 1.97 11.50
N ASP A 38 -6.21 2.24 11.67
CA ASP A 38 -6.99 3.00 10.66
C ASP A 38 -6.53 4.46 10.53
N ASP A 39 -6.06 5.08 11.59
CA ASP A 39 -5.65 6.48 11.59
C ASP A 39 -4.35 6.73 10.79
N GLU A 40 -3.59 5.69 10.46
CA GLU A 40 -2.42 5.79 9.58
C GLU A 40 -2.73 5.60 8.09
N LYS A 41 -3.91 5.10 7.74
CA LYS A 41 -4.28 4.87 6.34
C LYS A 41 -4.11 6.11 5.44
N PRO A 42 -4.51 7.34 5.85
CA PRO A 42 -4.26 8.54 5.06
C PRO A 42 -2.77 8.86 4.85
N LEU A 43 -1.92 8.56 5.84
CA LEU A 43 -0.46 8.73 5.74
C LEU A 43 0.14 7.72 4.75
N ILE A 44 -0.26 6.45 4.84
CA ILE A 44 0.18 5.39 3.93
C ILE A 44 -0.27 5.69 2.49
N ALA A 45 -1.52 6.12 2.31
CA ALA A 45 -2.03 6.54 1.01
C ALA A 45 -1.21 7.71 0.43
N SER A 46 -0.83 8.68 1.26
CA SER A 46 0.03 9.80 0.89
C SER A 46 1.38 9.32 0.35
N VAL A 47 2.04 8.38 1.02
CA VAL A 47 3.32 7.82 0.57
C VAL A 47 3.20 7.20 -0.82
N PHE A 48 2.19 6.35 -1.03
CA PHE A 48 1.99 5.70 -2.33
C PHE A 48 1.64 6.69 -3.44
N LEU A 49 0.79 7.68 -3.17
CA LEU A 49 0.48 8.73 -4.15
C LEU A 49 1.71 9.58 -4.49
N ASN A 50 2.53 9.93 -3.50
CA ASN A 50 3.78 10.64 -3.73
C ASN A 50 4.72 9.82 -4.62
N ARG A 51 4.84 8.51 -4.38
CA ARG A 51 5.64 7.61 -5.23
C ARG A 51 5.09 7.53 -6.65
N LEU A 52 3.79 7.31 -6.81
CA LEU A 52 3.14 7.24 -8.13
C LEU A 52 3.37 8.53 -8.93
N ASN A 53 3.19 9.69 -8.30
CA ASN A 53 3.38 10.99 -8.94
C ASN A 53 4.84 11.29 -9.32
N ASN A 54 5.79 10.59 -8.73
CA ASN A 54 7.23 10.75 -8.99
C ASN A 54 7.84 9.56 -9.76
N GLY A 55 7.02 8.66 -10.31
CA GLY A 55 7.48 7.51 -11.09
C GLY A 55 8.26 6.49 -10.28
N MET A 56 8.13 6.50 -8.95
CA MET A 56 8.77 5.53 -8.06
C MET A 56 7.95 4.25 -7.99
N LYS A 57 8.63 3.11 -7.91
CA LYS A 57 7.98 1.82 -7.62
C LYS A 57 7.33 1.85 -6.25
N LEU A 58 6.21 1.16 -6.08
CA LEU A 58 5.52 1.13 -4.79
C LEU A 58 6.25 0.30 -3.74
N ASP A 59 7.00 -0.73 -4.15
CA ASP A 59 7.78 -1.61 -3.27
C ASP A 59 6.92 -2.15 -2.10
N SER A 60 5.72 -2.62 -2.41
CA SER A 60 4.75 -3.07 -1.42
C SER A 60 4.80 -4.59 -1.26
N ASP A 61 5.15 -5.07 -0.08
CA ASP A 61 5.17 -6.50 0.27
C ASP A 61 3.85 -7.21 0.01
N PRO A 62 2.67 -6.65 0.37
CA PRO A 62 1.39 -7.28 0.08
C PRO A 62 1.14 -7.61 -1.39
N THR A 63 1.69 -6.83 -2.31
CA THR A 63 1.55 -7.11 -3.75
C THR A 63 2.35 -8.35 -4.16
N VAL A 64 3.51 -8.57 -3.54
CA VAL A 64 4.32 -9.79 -3.73
C VAL A 64 3.64 -10.99 -3.09
N GLN A 65 3.13 -10.84 -1.88
CA GLN A 65 2.37 -11.90 -1.18
C GLN A 65 1.18 -12.35 -2.03
N TYR A 66 0.44 -11.40 -2.61
CA TYR A 66 -0.67 -11.70 -3.52
C TYR A 66 -0.20 -12.45 -4.77
N ALA A 67 0.92 -12.03 -5.37
CA ALA A 67 1.49 -12.65 -6.56
C ALA A 67 1.94 -14.10 -6.32
N ILE A 68 2.50 -14.39 -5.14
CA ILE A 68 2.91 -15.74 -4.73
C ILE A 68 1.70 -16.64 -4.49
N GLY A 69 0.65 -16.11 -3.86
CA GLY A 69 -0.55 -16.85 -3.52
C GLY A 69 -0.37 -17.76 -2.28
N TYR A 70 -1.17 -18.82 -2.22
CA TYR A 70 -1.18 -19.73 -1.08
C TYR A 70 0.12 -20.56 -1.00
N ARG A 71 0.69 -20.61 0.20
CA ARG A 71 1.83 -21.49 0.53
C ARG A 71 1.44 -22.54 1.54
N GLU A 72 1.61 -23.79 1.17
CA GLU A 72 1.27 -24.93 2.01
C GLU A 72 2.18 -25.04 3.24
N ASP A 73 3.46 -24.72 3.10
CA ASP A 73 4.45 -24.72 4.19
C ASP A 73 4.15 -23.68 5.28
N GLN A 74 3.46 -22.63 4.95
CA GLN A 74 3.04 -21.57 5.88
C GLN A 74 1.53 -21.58 6.18
N LEU A 75 0.75 -22.42 5.50
CA LEU A 75 -0.72 -22.46 5.57
C LEU A 75 -1.35 -21.08 5.42
N SER A 76 -0.81 -20.27 4.53
CA SER A 76 -1.20 -18.86 4.38
C SER A 76 -1.19 -18.40 2.93
N TRP A 77 -2.12 -17.49 2.62
CA TRP A 77 -2.12 -16.69 1.39
C TRP A 77 -1.18 -15.48 1.49
N TRP A 78 -0.70 -15.17 2.69
CA TRP A 78 0.10 -13.99 2.98
C TRP A 78 1.44 -14.41 3.54
N THR A 79 2.32 -14.87 2.66
CA THR A 79 3.67 -15.32 2.99
C THR A 79 4.44 -14.27 3.81
N ASN A 80 4.89 -14.65 5.00
CA ASN A 80 5.68 -13.77 5.86
C ASN A 80 6.64 -14.62 6.73
N PRO A 81 7.94 -14.31 6.78
CA PRO A 81 8.60 -13.24 6.02
C PRO A 81 8.77 -13.56 4.53
N LEU A 82 8.91 -12.50 3.72
CA LEU A 82 9.31 -12.63 2.32
C LEU A 82 10.83 -12.78 2.23
N THR A 83 11.28 -13.69 1.36
CA THR A 83 12.70 -13.86 1.04
C THR A 83 13.11 -12.92 -0.11
N ALA A 84 14.42 -12.76 -0.32
CA ALA A 84 14.93 -12.03 -1.49
C ALA A 84 14.47 -12.65 -2.81
N ALA A 85 14.35 -13.98 -2.87
CA ALA A 85 13.81 -14.68 -4.04
C ALA A 85 12.33 -14.37 -4.27
N ASP A 86 11.53 -14.26 -3.20
CA ASP A 86 10.11 -13.89 -3.28
C ASP A 86 9.92 -12.51 -3.89
N LEU A 87 10.78 -11.54 -3.53
CA LEU A 87 10.74 -10.17 -4.09
C LEU A 87 11.06 -10.11 -5.58
N ASN A 88 11.59 -11.18 -6.16
CA ASN A 88 11.87 -11.28 -7.60
C ASN A 88 10.83 -12.13 -8.36
N VAL A 89 9.70 -12.46 -7.75
CA VAL A 89 8.66 -13.23 -8.44
C VAL A 89 8.20 -12.49 -9.71
N ASN A 90 8.19 -13.21 -10.83
CA ASN A 90 7.78 -12.63 -12.11
C ASN A 90 6.25 -12.59 -12.19
N SER A 91 5.68 -11.48 -11.80
CA SER A 91 4.24 -11.21 -11.84
C SER A 91 3.99 -9.74 -12.14
N PRO A 92 2.94 -9.39 -12.92
CA PRO A 92 2.53 -8.00 -13.11
C PRO A 92 2.07 -7.34 -11.80
N TYR A 93 1.75 -8.11 -10.77
CA TYR A 93 1.41 -7.61 -9.43
C TYR A 93 2.63 -7.23 -8.58
N ASN A 94 3.83 -7.68 -8.96
CA ASN A 94 5.05 -7.38 -8.20
C ASN A 94 5.47 -5.93 -8.37
N THR A 95 5.21 -5.10 -7.38
CA THR A 95 5.52 -3.66 -7.38
C THR A 95 7.00 -3.35 -7.06
N TYR A 96 7.81 -4.34 -6.74
CA TYR A 96 9.28 -4.22 -6.71
C TYR A 96 9.90 -4.26 -8.10
N LEU A 97 9.26 -4.94 -9.05
CA LEU A 97 9.74 -5.06 -10.43
C LEU A 97 9.05 -4.10 -11.39
N ASN A 98 7.76 -3.85 -11.20
CA ASN A 98 6.93 -3.07 -12.10
C ASN A 98 6.55 -1.73 -11.45
N PRO A 99 6.88 -0.59 -12.10
CA PRO A 99 6.45 0.72 -11.61
C PRO A 99 4.94 0.89 -11.77
N GLY A 100 4.35 1.74 -10.93
CA GLY A 100 2.92 2.04 -10.96
C GLY A 100 2.08 1.05 -10.16
N LEU A 101 0.76 1.17 -10.32
CA LEU A 101 -0.21 0.28 -9.70
C LEU A 101 -0.21 -1.11 -10.38
N PRO A 102 -0.49 -2.19 -9.63
CA PRO A 102 -0.71 -3.50 -10.22
C PRO A 102 -2.00 -3.51 -11.07
N PRO A 103 -2.24 -4.59 -11.85
CA PRO A 103 -3.39 -4.66 -12.77
C PRO A 103 -4.76 -4.59 -12.11
N GLY A 104 -4.86 -4.89 -10.83
CA GLY A 104 -6.11 -4.88 -10.09
C GLY A 104 -5.91 -4.97 -8.58
N PRO A 105 -7.01 -4.94 -7.79
CA PRO A 105 -6.94 -5.00 -6.35
C PRO A 105 -6.40 -6.35 -5.85
N ILE A 106 -5.67 -6.31 -4.74
CA ILE A 106 -5.07 -7.48 -4.08
C ILE A 106 -5.88 -7.96 -2.87
N SER A 107 -6.85 -7.18 -2.43
CA SER A 107 -7.78 -7.48 -1.36
C SER A 107 -9.09 -6.73 -1.58
N ASN A 108 -10.07 -6.98 -0.72
CA ASN A 108 -11.31 -6.23 -0.70
C ASN A 108 -11.15 -5.06 0.30
N PRO A 109 -10.96 -3.81 -0.17
CA PRO A 109 -10.70 -2.70 0.74
C PRO A 109 -11.96 -2.29 1.50
N GLY A 110 -11.80 -1.97 2.77
CA GLY A 110 -12.83 -1.35 3.59
C GLY A 110 -13.05 0.12 3.26
N LEU A 111 -14.10 0.70 3.84
CA LEU A 111 -14.46 2.09 3.62
C LEU A 111 -13.36 3.07 4.05
N GLU A 112 -12.66 2.78 5.15
CA GLU A 112 -11.59 3.65 5.65
C GLU A 112 -10.38 3.69 4.70
N ALA A 113 -10.05 2.57 4.05
CA ALA A 113 -9.00 2.55 3.03
C ALA A 113 -9.40 3.35 1.78
N LEU A 114 -10.66 3.26 1.35
CA LEU A 114 -11.18 4.05 0.23
C LEU A 114 -11.20 5.56 0.56
N ARG A 115 -11.62 5.91 1.77
CA ARG A 115 -11.57 7.30 2.24
C ARG A 115 -10.15 7.83 2.32
N ALA A 116 -9.20 7.02 2.77
CA ALA A 116 -7.79 7.41 2.82
C ALA A 116 -7.21 7.72 1.43
N VAL A 117 -7.62 6.99 0.40
CA VAL A 117 -7.21 7.26 -0.98
C VAL A 117 -7.93 8.49 -1.56
N ALA A 118 -9.19 8.73 -1.18
CA ALA A 118 -9.93 9.91 -1.59
C ALA A 118 -9.41 11.19 -0.91
N TYR A 119 -9.09 11.11 0.37
CA TYR A 119 -8.63 12.20 1.22
C TYR A 119 -7.30 11.85 1.89
N PRO A 120 -6.22 11.71 1.11
CA PRO A 120 -4.91 11.38 1.65
C PRO A 120 -4.36 12.55 2.49
N ALA A 121 -3.51 12.23 3.46
CA ALA A 121 -2.74 13.25 4.16
C ALA A 121 -1.82 13.97 3.17
N GLN A 122 -1.59 15.26 3.39
CA GLN A 122 -0.65 16.04 2.59
C GLN A 122 0.71 16.02 3.29
N THR A 123 1.62 15.19 2.79
CA THR A 123 2.93 14.96 3.41
C THR A 123 4.05 14.96 2.39
N PRO A 124 5.31 15.20 2.81
CA PRO A 124 6.49 15.03 1.96
C PRO A 124 7.04 13.61 1.98
N TYR A 125 6.32 12.63 2.55
CA TYR A 125 6.85 11.30 2.81
C TYR A 125 6.84 10.41 1.56
N PHE A 126 7.94 9.66 1.39
CA PHE A 126 8.12 8.63 0.37
C PHE A 126 8.37 7.24 0.94
N TYR A 127 8.58 7.13 2.26
CA TYR A 127 8.94 5.89 2.94
C TYR A 127 8.16 5.75 4.24
N PHE A 128 7.87 4.50 4.60
CA PHE A 128 7.39 4.16 5.94
C PHE A 128 7.92 2.79 6.36
N ARG A 129 7.98 2.57 7.65
CA ARG A 129 8.47 1.34 8.27
C ARG A 129 7.77 1.13 9.60
N ALA A 130 7.51 -0.13 9.95
CA ALA A 130 6.94 -0.46 11.25
C ALA A 130 7.84 0.03 12.39
N LEU A 131 7.22 0.60 13.42
CA LEU A 131 7.90 0.93 14.67
C LEU A 131 8.41 -0.35 15.35
N CYS A 132 9.47 -0.20 16.13
CA CYS A 132 10.14 -1.32 16.81
C CYS A 132 9.49 -1.73 18.14
N ASP A 133 8.30 -1.21 18.42
CA ASP A 133 7.57 -1.38 19.68
C ASP A 133 6.41 -2.37 19.60
N ASN A 134 6.23 -3.03 18.45
CA ASN A 134 5.12 -3.94 18.15
C ASN A 134 3.73 -3.30 18.25
N SER A 135 3.61 -1.98 18.17
CA SER A 135 2.34 -1.26 18.19
C SER A 135 1.50 -1.43 16.93
N GLY A 136 2.12 -1.92 15.84
CA GLY A 136 1.53 -1.93 14.51
C GLY A 136 1.57 -0.57 13.82
N ARG A 137 2.11 0.47 14.47
CA ARG A 137 2.29 1.80 13.91
C ARG A 137 3.57 1.88 13.10
N HIS A 138 3.65 2.94 12.28
CA HIS A 138 4.79 3.19 11.39
C HIS A 138 5.45 4.52 11.69
N VAL A 139 6.73 4.62 11.32
CA VAL A 139 7.47 5.86 11.19
C VAL A 139 7.58 6.21 9.70
N PHE A 140 7.35 7.47 9.38
CA PHE A 140 7.33 8.00 8.01
C PHE A 140 8.55 8.87 7.77
N SER A 141 9.09 8.81 6.55
CA SER A 141 10.31 9.53 6.17
C SER A 141 10.19 10.12 4.76
N ALA A 142 10.79 11.30 4.58
CA ALA A 142 10.85 11.94 3.27
C ALA A 142 12.01 11.40 2.41
N THR A 143 13.12 11.02 3.05
CA THR A 143 14.33 10.56 2.36
C THR A 143 14.67 9.11 2.68
N TYR A 144 15.40 8.48 1.77
CA TYR A 144 15.88 7.10 1.99
C TYR A 144 16.88 7.02 3.15
N ALA A 145 17.69 8.06 3.36
CA ALA A 145 18.64 8.12 4.47
C ALA A 145 17.90 8.09 5.82
N GLU A 146 16.83 8.88 5.98
CA GLU A 146 15.98 8.86 7.18
C GLU A 146 15.30 7.48 7.36
N HIS A 147 14.82 6.89 6.26
CA HIS A 147 14.23 5.56 6.28
C HIS A 147 15.18 4.49 6.80
N LEU A 148 16.45 4.54 6.39
CA LEU A 148 17.48 3.63 6.90
C LEU A 148 17.77 3.84 8.39
N GLN A 149 17.78 5.09 8.86
CA GLN A 149 18.00 5.42 10.28
C GLN A 149 16.87 4.90 11.19
N ASN A 150 15.67 4.74 10.64
CA ASN A 150 14.51 4.22 11.36
C ASN A 150 14.48 2.69 11.46
N ALA A 151 15.52 1.99 10.97
CA ALA A 151 15.62 0.55 11.12
C ALA A 151 15.73 0.14 12.58
N CYS A 152 15.02 -0.93 12.95
CA CYS A 152 15.13 -1.49 14.28
C CYS A 152 16.56 -2.00 14.52
N SER A 153 17.12 -1.66 15.67
CA SER A 153 18.37 -2.26 16.12
C SER A 153 18.17 -3.76 16.34
N GLN A 154 19.03 -4.57 15.75
CA GLN A 154 19.07 -6.02 16.03
C GLN A 154 19.68 -6.26 17.40
#